data_e5e6d574e01c1a50d3533b9de8b2a5d6
#
_entry.id   e5e6d574e01c1a50d3533b9de8b2a5d6
#
_cell.length_a   1.000
_cell.length_b   1.000
_cell.length_c   1.000
_cell.angle_alpha   90.00
_cell.angle_beta   90.00
_cell.angle_gamma   90.00
#
_symmetry.space_group_name_H-M   'P 1'
#
loop_
_entity.id
_entity.type
_entity.pdbx_description
1 polymer ?
#
loop_
_entity_poly.entity_id
_entity_poly.type
_entity_poly.pdbx_seq_one_letter_code
_entity_poly.pdbx_strand_id
1 'polypeptide(L)'
;MRVVRDGTAYALAGTEVSMNEVRPGTTWQVHADITDRGQAMKLYIDGTLIADGTEVKDEPRRTVTVSRNDKAGETYVRVVNAMDAPISVDLRQILAELNISTASAASATATVLAGDNPYAGQVGEESPTRPRQTAIDLTDGDYTASAWSFTTITIK
;
A
#
# COMPACT_ATOMS: atom_id res chain seq x y z
N MET A 1 -0.84 -24.05 -10.24
CA MET A 1 0.45 -23.34 -9.97
C MET A 1 0.32 -22.56 -8.69
N ARG A 2 1.35 -22.49 -7.86
CA ARG A 2 1.36 -21.73 -6.62
C ARG A 2 2.34 -20.56 -6.78
N VAL A 3 1.85 -19.34 -6.63
CA VAL A 3 2.69 -18.15 -6.56
C VAL A 3 2.79 -17.71 -5.11
N VAL A 4 3.98 -17.41 -4.64
CA VAL A 4 4.21 -16.88 -3.29
C VAL A 4 4.65 -15.43 -3.40
N ARG A 5 3.89 -14.52 -2.82
CA ARG A 5 4.23 -13.11 -2.69
C ARG A 5 4.10 -12.73 -1.21
N ASP A 6 5.10 -12.05 -0.68
CA ASP A 6 5.12 -11.58 0.71
C ASP A 6 4.77 -12.66 1.75
N GLY A 7 5.26 -13.90 1.50
CA GLY A 7 5.00 -15.03 2.37
C GLY A 7 3.60 -15.65 2.24
N THR A 8 2.71 -15.06 1.45
CA THR A 8 1.37 -15.60 1.20
C THR A 8 1.37 -16.40 -0.10
N ALA A 9 0.80 -17.60 -0.03
CA ALA A 9 0.66 -18.48 -1.19
C ALA A 9 -0.69 -18.23 -1.88
N TYR A 10 -0.63 -18.04 -3.17
CA TYR A 10 -1.79 -17.86 -4.05
C TYR A 10 -1.90 -19.08 -4.95
N ALA A 11 -3.09 -19.67 -5.03
CA ALA A 11 -3.41 -20.67 -6.03
C ALA A 11 -4.01 -19.97 -7.25
N LEU A 12 -3.38 -20.11 -8.41
CA LEU A 12 -4.01 -19.72 -9.66
C LEU A 12 -5.05 -20.78 -10.04
N ALA A 13 -6.28 -20.34 -10.23
CA ALA A 13 -7.30 -21.19 -10.82
C ALA A 13 -6.90 -21.50 -12.27
N GLY A 14 -6.95 -22.76 -12.66
CA GLY A 14 -6.59 -23.17 -14.00
C GLY A 14 -6.48 -24.68 -14.14
N THR A 15 -6.15 -25.13 -15.33
CA THR A 15 -5.95 -26.54 -15.60
C THR A 15 -4.67 -27.01 -14.95
N GLU A 16 -4.71 -28.07 -14.17
CA GLU A 16 -3.49 -28.73 -13.69
C GLU A 16 -2.80 -29.41 -14.87
N VAL A 17 -1.55 -29.03 -15.11
CA VAL A 17 -0.71 -29.77 -16.05
C VAL A 17 -0.12 -30.95 -15.30
N SER A 18 -0.41 -32.17 -15.77
CA SER A 18 0.15 -33.38 -15.16
C SER A 18 1.67 -33.38 -15.30
N MET A 19 2.38 -33.46 -14.20
CA MET A 19 3.85 -33.59 -14.18
C MET A 19 4.34 -34.89 -14.90
N ASN A 20 3.44 -35.83 -15.16
CA ASN A 20 3.76 -37.04 -15.91
C ASN A 20 4.04 -36.78 -17.40
N GLU A 21 3.64 -35.62 -17.91
CA GLU A 21 3.91 -35.19 -19.29
C GLU A 21 5.25 -34.45 -19.40
N VAL A 22 5.86 -34.06 -18.30
CA VAL A 22 7.16 -33.38 -18.28
C VAL A 22 8.25 -34.47 -18.32
N ARG A 23 8.88 -34.66 -19.48
CA ARG A 23 9.99 -35.62 -19.66
C ARG A 23 11.32 -34.90 -19.57
N PRO A 24 12.36 -35.55 -18.98
CA PRO A 24 13.72 -35.00 -19.03
C PRO A 24 14.17 -34.73 -20.47
N GLY A 25 14.74 -33.55 -20.70
CA GLY A 25 15.17 -33.11 -22.04
C GLY A 25 14.10 -32.42 -22.88
N THR A 26 12.89 -32.26 -22.37
CA THR A 26 11.85 -31.46 -23.04
C THR A 26 12.05 -29.97 -22.73
N THR A 27 12.05 -29.12 -23.74
CA THR A 27 12.06 -27.65 -23.60
C THR A 27 10.63 -27.12 -23.69
N TRP A 28 10.22 -26.32 -22.72
CA TRP A 28 8.92 -25.70 -22.66
C TRP A 28 9.07 -24.19 -22.80
N GLN A 29 8.24 -23.56 -23.63
CA GLN A 29 8.09 -22.12 -23.64
C GLN A 29 7.04 -21.71 -22.60
N VAL A 30 7.48 -21.00 -21.55
CA VAL A 30 6.58 -20.48 -20.52
C VAL A 30 6.44 -18.98 -20.70
N HIS A 31 5.21 -18.53 -20.87
CA HIS A 31 4.87 -17.12 -20.97
C HIS A 31 3.84 -16.76 -19.89
N ALA A 32 4.04 -15.65 -19.20
CA ALA A 32 3.12 -15.13 -18.21
C ALA A 32 2.73 -13.70 -18.54
N ASP A 33 1.44 -13.47 -18.76
CA ASP A 33 0.88 -12.11 -18.82
C ASP A 33 0.48 -11.69 -17.41
N ILE A 34 1.10 -10.62 -16.95
CA ILE A 34 0.82 -10.04 -15.63
C ILE A 34 0.24 -8.66 -15.86
N THR A 35 -1.01 -8.48 -15.52
CA THR A 35 -1.73 -7.22 -15.71
C THR A 35 -2.27 -6.72 -14.38
N ASP A 36 -2.81 -5.51 -14.38
CA ASP A 36 -3.42 -4.87 -13.22
C ASP A 36 -2.54 -4.95 -11.96
N ARG A 37 -1.26 -4.59 -12.11
CA ARG A 37 -0.28 -4.56 -11.02
C ARG A 37 -0.06 -5.91 -10.31
N GLY A 38 -0.20 -7.01 -11.05
CA GLY A 38 -0.07 -8.36 -10.52
C GLY A 38 -1.36 -8.94 -9.96
N GLN A 39 -2.49 -8.27 -10.12
CA GLN A 39 -3.80 -8.77 -9.68
C GLN A 39 -4.42 -9.74 -10.68
N ALA A 40 -4.03 -9.66 -11.96
CA ALA A 40 -4.44 -10.62 -12.97
C ALA A 40 -3.22 -11.27 -13.61
N MET A 41 -3.21 -12.59 -13.66
CA MET A 41 -2.14 -13.37 -14.27
C MET A 41 -2.70 -14.44 -15.18
N LYS A 42 -2.13 -14.54 -16.40
CA LYS A 42 -2.35 -15.66 -17.30
C LYS A 42 -1.04 -16.38 -17.52
N LEU A 43 -1.06 -17.68 -17.44
CA LEU A 43 0.11 -18.52 -17.67
C LEU A 43 -0.13 -19.39 -18.91
N TYR A 44 0.83 -19.37 -19.82
CA TYR A 44 0.81 -20.16 -21.03
C TYR A 44 2.02 -21.10 -21.06
N ILE A 45 1.81 -22.30 -21.55
CA ILE A 45 2.89 -23.23 -21.90
C ILE A 45 2.73 -23.58 -23.39
N ASP A 46 3.78 -23.38 -24.18
CA ASP A 46 3.80 -23.57 -25.63
C ASP A 46 2.61 -22.90 -26.35
N GLY A 47 2.26 -21.67 -25.90
CA GLY A 47 1.15 -20.89 -26.43
C GLY A 47 -0.23 -21.33 -25.93
N THR A 48 -0.33 -22.41 -25.17
CA THR A 48 -1.61 -22.88 -24.60
C THR A 48 -1.83 -22.24 -23.23
N LEU A 49 -2.98 -21.57 -23.02
CA LEU A 49 -3.37 -21.02 -21.73
C LEU A 49 -3.64 -22.17 -20.75
N ILE A 50 -2.84 -22.25 -19.68
CA ILE A 50 -2.95 -23.30 -18.67
C ILE A 50 -3.50 -22.81 -17.33
N ALA A 51 -3.37 -21.51 -17.05
CA ALA A 51 -3.92 -20.91 -15.87
C ALA A 51 -4.37 -19.46 -16.16
N ASP A 52 -5.56 -19.12 -15.72
CA ASP A 52 -6.11 -17.76 -15.73
C ASP A 52 -6.62 -17.47 -14.33
N GLY A 53 -5.98 -16.53 -13.67
CA GLY A 53 -6.29 -16.18 -12.28
C GLY A 53 -6.39 -14.68 -12.12
N THR A 54 -7.50 -14.25 -11.55
CA THR A 54 -7.66 -12.89 -11.04
C THR A 54 -7.60 -12.96 -9.54
N GLU A 55 -6.58 -12.35 -8.96
CA GLU A 55 -6.57 -12.20 -7.52
C GLU A 55 -7.23 -10.87 -7.17
N VAL A 56 -8.45 -10.93 -6.67
CA VAL A 56 -9.08 -9.83 -5.98
C VAL A 56 -8.70 -9.95 -4.51
N LYS A 57 -7.45 -9.61 -4.16
CA LYS A 57 -7.17 -9.21 -2.80
C LYS A 57 -7.53 -7.75 -2.70
N ASP A 58 -8.53 -7.50 -1.88
CA ASP A 58 -8.81 -6.16 -1.39
C ASP A 58 -7.67 -5.80 -0.40
N GLU A 59 -6.48 -5.56 -0.93
CA GLU A 59 -5.39 -5.02 -0.14
C GLU A 59 -5.83 -3.63 0.30
N PRO A 60 -5.76 -3.33 1.60
CA PRO A 60 -6.19 -2.04 2.09
C PRO A 60 -5.33 -0.96 1.44
N ARG A 61 -5.93 -0.26 0.48
CA ARG A 61 -5.28 0.88 -0.21
C ARG A 61 -5.16 2.11 0.69
N ARG A 62 -5.62 1.98 1.93
CA ARG A 62 -5.55 2.99 2.97
C ARG A 62 -5.28 2.33 4.31
N THR A 63 -4.42 2.93 5.10
CA THR A 63 -4.09 2.42 6.43
C THR A 63 -3.82 3.58 7.36
N VAL A 64 -4.29 3.46 8.60
CA VAL A 64 -3.95 4.36 9.70
C VAL A 64 -3.29 3.54 10.79
N THR A 65 -2.11 3.97 11.23
CA THR A 65 -1.41 3.35 12.35
C THR A 65 -0.99 4.40 13.35
N VAL A 66 -0.99 4.04 14.64
CA VAL A 66 -0.63 4.95 15.73
C VAL A 66 0.51 4.35 16.53
N SER A 67 1.44 5.18 16.94
CA SER A 67 2.51 4.82 17.87
C SER A 67 2.82 6.00 18.79
N ARG A 68 3.32 5.71 20.00
CA ARG A 68 3.69 6.72 20.99
C ARG A 68 5.15 6.57 21.38
N ASN A 69 5.83 7.69 21.51
CA ASN A 69 7.15 7.79 22.12
C ASN A 69 7.01 8.42 23.50
N ASP A 70 6.92 7.60 24.53
CA ASP A 70 6.72 8.07 25.92
C ASP A 70 7.87 8.93 26.43
N LYS A 71 9.10 8.71 25.94
CA LYS A 71 10.27 9.50 26.35
C LYS A 71 10.22 10.94 25.81
N ALA A 72 9.68 11.10 24.59
CA ALA A 72 9.54 12.41 23.95
C ALA A 72 8.18 13.06 24.22
N GLY A 73 7.21 12.31 24.76
CA GLY A 73 5.83 12.75 24.90
C GLY A 73 5.11 12.92 23.55
N GLU A 74 5.59 12.26 22.51
CA GLU A 74 5.09 12.45 21.15
C GLU A 74 4.21 11.27 20.71
N THR A 75 3.11 11.58 20.04
CA THR A 75 2.24 10.62 19.37
C THR A 75 2.40 10.79 17.87
N TYR A 76 2.56 9.65 17.18
CA TYR A 76 2.67 9.60 15.73
C TYR A 76 1.47 8.87 15.15
N VAL A 77 0.72 9.55 14.30
CA VAL A 77 -0.33 8.95 13.47
C VAL A 77 0.20 8.88 12.04
N ARG A 78 0.26 7.67 11.49
CA ARG A 78 0.70 7.46 10.10
C ARG A 78 -0.49 7.10 9.25
N VAL A 79 -0.70 7.86 8.17
CA VAL A 79 -1.77 7.66 7.22
C VAL A 79 -1.16 7.32 5.87
N VAL A 80 -1.55 6.17 5.32
CA VAL A 80 -1.24 5.78 3.94
C VAL A 80 -2.49 5.91 3.10
N ASN A 81 -2.40 6.64 2.01
CA ASN A 81 -3.43 6.71 0.98
C ASN A 81 -2.83 6.27 -0.36
N ALA A 82 -3.06 5.03 -0.76
CA ALA A 82 -2.65 4.47 -2.04
C ALA A 82 -3.79 4.50 -3.07
N MET A 83 -4.61 5.56 -3.02
CA MET A 83 -5.72 5.80 -3.95
C MET A 83 -5.42 7.03 -4.80
N ASP A 84 -6.09 7.12 -5.93
CA ASP A 84 -6.01 8.22 -6.89
C ASP A 84 -6.83 9.47 -6.50
N ALA A 85 -7.50 9.41 -5.34
CA ALA A 85 -8.28 10.50 -4.79
C ALA A 85 -7.89 10.78 -3.33
N PRO A 86 -8.04 12.01 -2.82
CA PRO A 86 -7.91 12.30 -1.40
C PRO A 86 -8.93 11.52 -0.57
N ILE A 87 -8.53 11.18 0.66
CA ILE A 87 -9.42 10.52 1.63
C ILE A 87 -9.53 11.36 2.91
N SER A 88 -10.72 11.42 3.49
CA SER A 88 -10.92 11.94 4.84
C SER A 88 -10.69 10.83 5.86
N VAL A 89 -9.96 11.14 6.93
CA VAL A 89 -9.64 10.23 8.03
C VAL A 89 -10.16 10.86 9.32
N ASP A 90 -11.08 10.17 9.98
CA ASP A 90 -11.60 10.56 11.29
C ASP A 90 -10.64 10.03 12.38
N LEU A 91 -10.00 10.94 13.10
CA LEU A 91 -9.06 10.65 14.18
C LEU A 91 -9.66 10.87 15.57
N ARG A 92 -10.94 11.29 15.70
CA ARG A 92 -11.58 11.64 16.97
C ARG A 92 -11.46 10.56 18.04
N GLN A 93 -11.72 9.32 17.65
CA GLN A 93 -11.61 8.19 18.57
C GLN A 93 -10.16 8.01 19.04
N ILE A 94 -9.20 8.08 18.13
CA ILE A 94 -7.76 7.94 18.44
C ILE A 94 -7.29 9.04 19.39
N LEU A 95 -7.68 10.30 19.11
CA LEU A 95 -7.32 11.43 19.96
C LEU A 95 -7.91 11.29 21.38
N ALA A 96 -9.16 10.83 21.47
CA ALA A 96 -9.82 10.58 22.75
C ALA A 96 -9.19 9.43 23.53
N GLU A 97 -8.95 8.28 22.93
CA GLU A 97 -8.35 7.10 23.58
C GLU A 97 -6.93 7.37 24.10
N LEU A 98 -6.18 8.21 23.39
CA LEU A 98 -4.83 8.61 23.78
C LEU A 98 -4.79 9.81 24.72
N ASN A 99 -5.95 10.35 25.10
CA ASN A 99 -6.08 11.56 25.93
C ASN A 99 -5.28 12.75 25.39
N ILE A 100 -5.30 12.95 24.05
CA ILE A 100 -4.64 14.08 23.41
C ILE A 100 -5.41 15.37 23.75
N SER A 101 -4.70 16.35 24.30
CA SER A 101 -5.32 17.63 24.62
C SER A 101 -5.70 18.41 23.37
N THR A 102 -6.73 19.27 23.46
CA THR A 102 -7.11 20.16 22.37
C THR A 102 -5.95 21.07 21.92
N ALA A 103 -5.12 21.53 22.87
CA ALA A 103 -3.95 22.36 22.56
C ALA A 103 -2.90 21.58 21.75
N SER A 104 -2.65 20.30 22.09
CA SER A 104 -1.77 19.45 21.32
C SER A 104 -2.32 19.12 19.94
N ALA A 105 -3.63 18.87 19.83
CA ALA A 105 -4.32 18.65 18.56
C ALA A 105 -4.26 19.88 17.64
N ALA A 106 -4.44 21.08 18.20
CA ALA A 106 -4.37 22.36 17.46
C ALA A 106 -2.95 22.69 16.97
N SER A 107 -1.91 22.09 17.55
CA SER A 107 -0.50 22.36 17.22
C SER A 107 0.22 21.18 16.56
N ALA A 108 -0.52 20.25 15.98
CA ALA A 108 0.05 19.08 15.32
C ALA A 108 0.81 19.46 14.04
N THR A 109 1.74 18.59 13.65
CA THR A 109 2.53 18.76 12.43
C THR A 109 2.39 17.55 11.54
N ALA A 110 2.08 17.78 10.26
CA ALA A 110 2.06 16.72 9.26
C ALA A 110 3.32 16.77 8.39
N THR A 111 4.00 15.64 8.26
CA THR A 111 5.05 15.42 7.25
C THR A 111 4.46 14.54 6.17
N VAL A 112 4.30 15.10 4.97
CA VAL A 112 3.61 14.46 3.85
C VAL A 112 4.61 14.16 2.74
N LEU A 113 4.64 12.90 2.29
CA LEU A 113 5.24 12.45 1.06
C LEU A 113 4.10 12.11 0.10
N ALA A 114 3.94 12.87 -0.97
CA ALA A 114 2.88 12.64 -1.95
C ALA A 114 3.42 12.73 -3.37
N GLY A 115 2.88 11.94 -4.26
CA GLY A 115 3.17 11.95 -5.69
C GLY A 115 1.90 12.06 -6.53
N ASP A 116 2.06 12.40 -7.80
CA ASP A 116 0.93 12.51 -8.74
C ASP A 116 0.41 11.12 -9.17
N ASN A 117 1.20 10.09 -8.94
CA ASN A 117 0.88 8.70 -9.25
C ASN A 117 1.74 7.75 -8.39
N PRO A 118 1.41 6.43 -8.33
CA PRO A 118 2.13 5.47 -7.50
C PRO A 118 3.57 5.19 -7.93
N TYR A 119 3.98 5.65 -9.10
CA TYR A 119 5.33 5.47 -9.67
C TYR A 119 6.16 6.76 -9.60
N ALA A 120 5.64 7.84 -8.99
CA ALA A 120 6.38 9.07 -8.80
C ALA A 120 7.63 8.80 -7.94
N GLY A 121 8.79 9.23 -8.41
CA GLY A 121 10.07 8.98 -7.76
C GLY A 121 10.84 7.85 -8.43
N GLN A 122 11.52 8.13 -9.53
CA GLN A 122 12.41 7.18 -10.21
C GLN A 122 13.80 7.15 -9.56
N VAL A 123 14.42 5.95 -9.56
CA VAL A 123 15.80 5.79 -9.09
C VAL A 123 16.74 6.44 -10.09
N GLY A 124 17.64 7.30 -9.61
CA GLY A 124 18.69 7.94 -10.42
C GLY A 124 18.39 9.35 -10.90
N GLU A 125 17.18 9.86 -10.73
CA GLU A 125 16.82 11.25 -10.97
C GLU A 125 16.52 11.96 -9.65
N GLU A 126 16.59 13.29 -9.64
CA GLU A 126 16.13 14.04 -8.48
C GLU A 126 14.64 13.82 -8.30
N SER A 127 14.26 13.03 -7.29
CA SER A 127 12.87 12.65 -7.08
C SER A 127 12.00 13.90 -6.96
N PRO A 128 10.94 14.05 -7.77
CA PRO A 128 9.99 15.16 -7.65
C PRO A 128 9.20 15.06 -6.34
N THR A 129 9.23 13.89 -5.70
CA THR A 129 8.51 13.60 -4.47
C THR A 129 9.44 13.81 -3.28
N ARG A 130 9.22 14.88 -2.52
CA ARG A 130 10.00 15.21 -1.31
C ARG A 130 9.06 15.36 -0.12
N PRO A 131 9.44 14.92 1.09
CA PRO A 131 8.67 15.18 2.29
C PRO A 131 8.47 16.68 2.49
N ARG A 132 7.21 17.08 2.73
CA ARG A 132 6.83 18.45 3.07
C ARG A 132 6.24 18.47 4.45
N GLN A 133 6.70 19.39 5.28
CA GLN A 133 6.18 19.56 6.63
C GLN A 133 5.27 20.79 6.68
N THR A 134 4.12 20.64 7.34
CA THR A 134 3.15 21.72 7.56
C THR A 134 2.52 21.58 8.93
N ALA A 135 2.21 22.72 9.55
CA ALA A 135 1.37 22.74 10.74
C ALA A 135 -0.07 22.42 10.34
N ILE A 136 -0.73 21.63 11.15
CA ILE A 136 -2.13 21.23 10.96
C ILE A 136 -2.91 21.40 12.27
N ASP A 137 -4.21 21.64 12.16
CA ASP A 137 -5.13 21.65 13.26
C ASP A 137 -6.01 20.40 13.21
N LEU A 138 -6.03 19.65 14.29
CA LEU A 138 -6.82 18.43 14.47
C LEU A 138 -7.88 18.58 15.56
N THR A 139 -8.26 19.79 15.93
CA THR A 139 -9.26 20.03 16.98
C THR A 139 -10.62 19.42 16.63
N ASP A 140 -10.97 19.37 15.35
CA ASP A 140 -12.17 18.73 14.85
C ASP A 140 -12.01 17.21 14.65
N GLY A 141 -10.77 16.71 14.79
CA GLY A 141 -10.44 15.30 14.62
C GLY A 141 -10.38 14.82 13.17
N ASP A 142 -10.53 15.69 12.20
CA ASP A 142 -10.55 15.34 10.78
C ASP A 142 -9.20 15.65 10.11
N TYR A 143 -8.71 14.72 9.30
CA TYR A 143 -7.53 14.89 8.47
C TYR A 143 -7.80 14.44 7.03
N THR A 144 -7.42 15.27 6.05
CA THR A 144 -7.51 14.90 4.64
C THR A 144 -6.14 14.48 4.12
N ALA A 145 -5.98 13.20 3.80
CA ALA A 145 -4.77 12.66 3.17
C ALA A 145 -4.87 12.79 1.65
N SER A 146 -3.86 13.39 1.03
CA SER A 146 -3.76 13.53 -0.43
C SER A 146 -3.77 12.18 -1.14
N ALA A 147 -4.13 12.15 -2.42
CA ALA A 147 -3.92 10.98 -3.27
C ALA A 147 -2.46 10.55 -3.26
N TRP A 148 -2.20 9.26 -3.38
CA TRP A 148 -0.85 8.65 -3.47
C TRP A 148 0.11 9.21 -2.42
N SER A 149 -0.29 9.20 -1.14
CA SER A 149 0.47 9.82 -0.08
C SER A 149 0.79 8.89 1.09
N PHE A 150 1.91 9.21 1.73
CA PHE A 150 2.27 8.75 3.07
C PHE A 150 2.42 9.98 3.96
N THR A 151 1.63 10.04 5.02
CA THR A 151 1.68 11.13 5.99
C THR A 151 2.08 10.62 7.36
N THR A 152 2.98 11.32 8.03
CA THR A 152 3.23 11.18 9.46
C THR A 152 2.75 12.45 10.16
N ILE A 153 1.76 12.32 11.02
CA ILE A 153 1.27 13.38 11.89
C ILE A 153 1.97 13.22 13.24
N THR A 154 2.62 14.27 13.71
CA THR A 154 3.27 14.34 15.02
C THR A 154 2.46 15.27 15.92
N ILE A 155 2.09 14.77 17.10
CA ILE A 155 1.33 15.48 18.14
C ILE A 155 2.19 15.45 19.41
N LYS A 156 2.40 16.63 20.02
CA LYS A 156 3.23 16.82 21.24
C LYS A 156 2.40 17.17 22.43
#